data_aa71ca22a83d8c9a97ab8829197db69a
#
_entry.id   aa71ca22a83d8c9a97ab8829197db69a
#
_cell.length_a   1.000
_cell.length_b   1.000
_cell.length_c   1.000
_cell.angle_alpha   90.00
_cell.angle_beta   90.00
_cell.angle_gamma   90.00
#
_symmetry.space_group_name_H-M   'P 1'
#
loop_
_entity.id
_entity.type
_entity.pdbx_description
1 polymer ?
#
loop_
_entity_poly.entity_id
_entity_poly.type
_entity_poly.pdbx_seq_one_letter_code
_entity_poly.pdbx_strand_id
1 'polypeptide(L)'
;MRKYFNLTKRNCLVFLRDRSAVFFSLLSMLIVLMLMGIFLARMNVDSVTDLLNTYGGVRDAALDKEHATQLVQYWTLAGILVVNSLTVTLTVIGTMISDQNEHRLESFYAAPVKKSVVALSYISAAVVIGTLFCLLTFFAAVAYI
;
A
#
# COMPACT_ATOMS: atom_id res chain seq x y z
N MET A 1 29.06 3.37 -0.52
CA MET A 1 27.97 2.58 0.08
C MET A 1 27.48 3.13 1.43
N ARG A 2 28.34 3.46 2.39
CA ARG A 2 27.93 4.00 3.71
C ARG A 2 27.04 5.27 3.63
N LYS A 3 27.39 6.21 2.73
CA LYS A 3 26.63 7.47 2.55
C LYS A 3 25.19 7.21 2.03
N TYR A 4 25.05 6.32 1.07
CA TYR A 4 23.74 5.90 0.53
C TYR A 4 22.84 5.29 1.62
N PHE A 5 23.35 4.32 2.36
CA PHE A 5 22.58 3.67 3.43
C PHE A 5 22.14 4.63 4.54
N ASN A 6 23.01 5.57 4.91
CA ASN A 6 22.68 6.60 5.92
C ASN A 6 21.59 7.55 5.41
N LEU A 7 21.61 7.91 4.10
CA LEU A 7 20.56 8.74 3.49
C LEU A 7 19.22 8.00 3.44
N THR A 8 19.21 6.74 3.01
CA THR A 8 18.00 5.91 3.00
C THR A 8 17.40 5.78 4.40
N LYS A 9 18.23 5.46 5.41
CA LYS A 9 17.80 5.39 6.80
C LYS A 9 17.22 6.72 7.29
N ARG A 10 17.87 7.85 6.98
CA ARG A 10 17.34 9.18 7.29
C ARG A 10 15.97 9.40 6.67
N ASN A 11 15.80 9.12 5.37
CA ASN A 11 14.55 9.34 4.67
C ASN A 11 13.42 8.45 5.24
N CYS A 12 13.70 7.19 5.57
CA CYS A 12 12.76 6.34 6.30
C CYS A 12 12.37 6.94 7.66
N LEU A 13 13.34 7.43 8.44
CA LEU A 13 13.07 8.04 9.74
C LEU A 13 12.30 9.36 9.63
N VAL A 14 12.58 10.18 8.61
CA VAL A 14 11.83 11.42 8.35
C VAL A 14 10.36 11.11 8.10
N PHE A 15 10.07 10.15 7.21
CA PHE A 15 8.69 9.72 6.97
C PHE A 15 8.01 9.16 8.22
N LEU A 16 8.66 8.22 8.93
CA LEU A 16 8.08 7.61 10.13
C LEU A 16 7.90 8.60 11.28
N ARG A 17 8.70 9.66 11.32
CA ARG A 17 8.59 10.75 12.31
C ARG A 17 7.53 11.78 11.94
N ASP A 18 7.17 11.87 10.69
CA ASP A 18 6.06 12.70 10.23
C ASP A 18 4.73 12.04 10.61
N ARG A 19 4.24 12.42 11.81
CA ARG A 19 2.98 11.89 12.36
C ARG A 19 1.80 12.08 11.43
N SER A 20 1.80 13.20 10.69
CA SER A 20 0.75 13.54 9.74
C SER A 20 0.75 12.58 8.56
N ALA A 21 1.90 12.37 7.91
CA ALA A 21 2.04 11.47 6.77
C ALA A 21 1.70 10.01 7.14
N VAL A 22 2.20 9.54 8.28
CA VAL A 22 1.91 8.18 8.79
C VAL A 22 0.43 8.04 9.13
N PHE A 23 -0.16 9.02 9.84
CA PHE A 23 -1.57 8.99 10.21
C PHE A 23 -2.48 8.95 8.98
N PHE A 24 -2.27 9.82 7.99
CA PHE A 24 -3.09 9.85 6.79
C PHE A 24 -2.91 8.59 5.93
N SER A 25 -1.71 8.02 5.89
CA SER A 25 -1.47 6.74 5.20
C SER A 25 -2.22 5.58 5.86
N LEU A 26 -2.19 5.50 7.20
CA LEU A 26 -2.93 4.48 7.95
C LEU A 26 -4.45 4.70 7.85
N LEU A 27 -4.91 5.94 7.93
CA LEU A 27 -6.32 6.29 7.78
C LEU A 27 -6.85 5.92 6.40
N SER A 28 -6.11 6.24 5.34
CA SER A 28 -6.44 5.86 3.96
C SER A 28 -6.54 4.34 3.81
N MET A 29 -5.57 3.60 4.33
CA MET A 29 -5.58 2.14 4.37
C MET A 29 -6.82 1.59 5.07
N LEU A 30 -7.17 2.13 6.23
CA LEU A 30 -8.32 1.70 7.03
C LEU A 30 -9.64 1.98 6.31
N ILE A 31 -9.79 3.15 5.69
CA ILE A 31 -10.97 3.52 4.90
C ILE A 31 -11.14 2.55 3.73
N VAL A 32 -10.08 2.26 2.99
CA VAL A 32 -10.14 1.34 1.84
C VAL A 32 -10.51 -0.07 2.29
N LEU A 33 -9.91 -0.57 3.38
CA LEU A 33 -10.26 -1.88 3.98
C LEU A 33 -11.72 -1.93 4.40
N MET A 34 -12.23 -0.87 5.04
CA MET A 34 -13.61 -0.79 5.51
C MET A 34 -14.60 -0.77 4.35
N LEU A 35 -14.33 0.05 3.32
CA LEU A 35 -15.18 0.12 2.14
C LEU A 35 -15.21 -1.21 1.37
N MET A 36 -14.05 -1.83 1.18
CA MET A 36 -13.95 -3.13 0.50
C MET A 36 -14.62 -4.24 1.30
N GLY A 37 -14.41 -4.29 2.62
CA GLY A 37 -14.99 -5.33 3.48
C GLY A 37 -16.51 -5.23 3.60
N ILE A 38 -17.08 -4.02 3.69
CA ILE A 38 -18.52 -3.83 3.93
C ILE A 38 -19.32 -3.84 2.60
N PHE A 39 -18.83 -3.14 1.59
CA PHE A 39 -19.59 -2.91 0.36
C PHE A 39 -19.21 -3.85 -0.79
N LEU A 40 -17.94 -3.83 -1.21
CA LEU A 40 -17.55 -4.52 -2.43
C LEU A 40 -17.50 -6.04 -2.28
N ALA A 41 -17.13 -6.56 -1.11
CA ALA A 41 -17.07 -7.99 -0.92
C ALA A 41 -18.45 -8.64 -1.08
N ARG A 42 -19.50 -8.07 -0.49
CA ARG A 42 -20.87 -8.59 -0.61
C ARG A 42 -21.40 -8.50 -2.03
N MET A 43 -21.31 -7.33 -2.66
CA MET A 43 -21.79 -7.13 -4.03
C MET A 43 -21.08 -8.06 -5.04
N ASN A 44 -19.78 -8.26 -4.88
CA ASN A 44 -19.02 -9.14 -5.78
C ASN A 44 -19.35 -10.61 -5.58
N VAL A 45 -19.54 -11.05 -4.31
CA VAL A 45 -19.96 -12.44 -4.02
C VAL A 45 -21.32 -12.74 -4.60
N ASP A 46 -22.29 -11.84 -4.43
CA ASP A 46 -23.63 -12.01 -4.98
C ASP A 46 -23.58 -12.08 -6.51
N SER A 47 -22.81 -11.20 -7.18
CA SER A 47 -22.63 -11.22 -8.63
C SER A 47 -21.99 -12.51 -9.15
N VAL A 48 -20.97 -13.03 -8.47
CA VAL A 48 -20.32 -14.31 -8.84
C VAL A 48 -21.29 -15.47 -8.62
N THR A 49 -22.04 -15.47 -7.53
CA THR A 49 -23.01 -16.51 -7.21
C THR A 49 -24.16 -16.52 -8.26
N ASP A 50 -24.65 -15.36 -8.64
CA ASP A 50 -25.70 -15.24 -9.68
C ASP A 50 -25.21 -15.75 -11.04
N LEU A 51 -23.97 -15.47 -11.41
CA LEU A 51 -23.36 -16.00 -12.63
C LEU A 51 -23.23 -17.53 -12.56
N LEU A 52 -22.80 -18.07 -11.43
CA LEU A 52 -22.72 -19.53 -11.25
C LEU A 52 -24.08 -20.20 -11.31
N ASN A 53 -25.11 -19.60 -10.71
CA ASN A 53 -26.49 -20.10 -10.78
C ASN A 53 -27.04 -20.06 -12.23
N THR A 54 -26.66 -19.07 -13.01
CA THR A 54 -27.14 -18.92 -14.40
C THR A 54 -26.48 -19.88 -15.37
N TYR A 55 -25.17 -20.13 -15.21
CA TYR A 55 -24.36 -20.88 -16.17
C TYR A 55 -23.75 -22.18 -15.63
N GLY A 56 -23.86 -22.46 -14.34
CA GLY A 56 -23.09 -23.51 -13.67
C GLY A 56 -23.67 -24.92 -13.72
N GLY A 57 -24.89 -25.15 -14.24
CA GLY A 57 -25.53 -26.46 -14.25
C GLY A 57 -25.93 -26.97 -12.83
N VAL A 58 -26.02 -28.30 -12.65
CA VAL A 58 -26.39 -28.91 -11.36
C VAL A 58 -25.16 -28.88 -10.44
N ARG A 59 -25.14 -27.93 -9.49
CA ARG A 59 -24.06 -27.74 -8.52
C ARG A 59 -24.64 -27.54 -7.10
N ASP A 60 -23.78 -27.70 -6.10
CA ASP A 60 -24.15 -27.41 -4.72
C ASP A 60 -24.01 -25.89 -4.46
N ALA A 61 -25.14 -25.20 -4.34
CA ALA A 61 -25.19 -23.75 -4.16
C ALA A 61 -24.47 -23.26 -2.89
N ALA A 62 -24.39 -24.12 -1.84
CA ALA A 62 -23.69 -23.75 -0.61
C ALA A 62 -22.16 -23.73 -0.81
N LEU A 63 -21.62 -24.74 -1.49
CA LEU A 63 -20.20 -24.82 -1.85
C LEU A 63 -19.81 -23.72 -2.85
N ASP A 64 -20.65 -23.44 -3.83
CA ASP A 64 -20.40 -22.39 -4.80
C ASP A 64 -20.33 -21.00 -4.15
N LYS A 65 -21.20 -20.74 -3.19
CA LYS A 65 -21.16 -19.49 -2.41
C LYS A 65 -19.91 -19.36 -1.54
N GLU A 66 -19.47 -20.46 -0.92
CA GLU A 66 -18.24 -20.48 -0.11
C GLU A 66 -17.02 -20.19 -1.00
N HIS A 67 -16.89 -20.88 -2.13
CA HIS A 67 -15.79 -20.67 -3.08
C HIS A 67 -15.81 -19.27 -3.70
N ALA A 68 -17.00 -18.74 -4.05
CA ALA A 68 -17.14 -17.37 -4.52
C ALA A 68 -16.68 -16.35 -3.47
N THR A 69 -17.01 -16.59 -2.21
CA THR A 69 -16.58 -15.73 -1.08
C THR A 69 -15.06 -15.73 -0.96
N GLN A 70 -14.44 -16.91 -0.94
CA GLN A 70 -12.98 -17.02 -0.86
C GLN A 70 -12.27 -16.35 -2.04
N LEU A 71 -12.76 -16.58 -3.26
CA LEU A 71 -12.22 -15.95 -4.47
C LEU A 71 -12.25 -14.42 -4.37
N VAL A 72 -13.41 -13.88 -4.01
CA VAL A 72 -13.60 -12.42 -3.90
C VAL A 72 -12.73 -11.83 -2.78
N GLN A 73 -12.60 -12.52 -1.65
CA GLN A 73 -11.73 -12.08 -0.55
C GLN A 73 -10.27 -11.99 -0.98
N TYR A 74 -9.73 -13.03 -1.61
CA TYR A 74 -8.33 -13.01 -2.08
C TYR A 74 -8.10 -12.00 -3.20
N TRP A 75 -9.03 -11.85 -4.12
CA TRP A 75 -8.94 -10.85 -5.18
C TRP A 75 -8.98 -9.43 -4.60
N THR A 76 -9.88 -9.19 -3.68
CA THR A 76 -9.99 -7.90 -2.97
C THR A 76 -8.72 -7.58 -2.20
N LEU A 77 -8.15 -8.55 -1.49
CA LEU A 77 -6.88 -8.41 -0.78
C LEU A 77 -5.75 -8.00 -1.72
N ALA A 78 -5.63 -8.67 -2.87
CA ALA A 78 -4.62 -8.32 -3.86
C ALA A 78 -4.79 -6.88 -4.38
N GLY A 79 -6.03 -6.46 -4.66
CA GLY A 79 -6.34 -5.10 -5.09
C GLY A 79 -5.97 -4.04 -4.04
N ILE A 80 -6.29 -4.30 -2.78
CA ILE A 80 -5.92 -3.41 -1.66
C ILE A 80 -4.42 -3.26 -1.53
N LEU A 81 -3.66 -4.35 -1.63
CA LEU A 81 -2.20 -4.32 -1.54
C LEU A 81 -1.58 -3.46 -2.67
N VAL A 82 -2.09 -3.57 -3.90
CA VAL A 82 -1.63 -2.75 -5.03
C VAL A 82 -1.90 -1.28 -4.78
N VAL A 83 -3.14 -0.91 -4.42
CA VAL A 83 -3.52 0.48 -4.14
C VAL A 83 -2.69 1.05 -3.00
N ASN A 84 -2.52 0.29 -1.92
CA ASN A 84 -1.73 0.73 -0.76
C ASN A 84 -0.25 0.94 -1.11
N SER A 85 0.34 0.03 -1.89
CA SER A 85 1.72 0.17 -2.38
C SER A 85 1.92 1.45 -3.19
N LEU A 86 1.00 1.76 -4.10
CA LEU A 86 1.03 2.98 -4.90
C LEU A 86 0.88 4.24 -4.04
N THR A 87 -0.09 4.25 -3.13
CA THR A 87 -0.37 5.40 -2.25
C THR A 87 0.82 5.73 -1.37
N VAL A 88 1.41 4.72 -0.71
CA VAL A 88 2.59 4.92 0.15
C VAL A 88 3.80 5.38 -0.66
N THR A 89 4.02 4.79 -1.84
CA THR A 89 5.12 5.18 -2.73
C THR A 89 4.99 6.64 -3.16
N LEU A 90 3.78 7.07 -3.57
CA LEU A 90 3.52 8.46 -3.95
C LEU A 90 3.72 9.42 -2.78
N THR A 91 3.32 9.04 -1.56
CA THR A 91 3.53 9.86 -0.36
C THR A 91 5.01 10.06 -0.07
N VAL A 92 5.83 9.01 -0.16
CA VAL A 92 7.28 9.12 0.07
C VAL A 92 7.97 9.94 -1.03
N ILE A 93 7.54 9.80 -2.28
CA ILE A 93 8.04 10.66 -3.37
C ILE A 93 7.60 12.12 -3.15
N GLY A 94 6.38 12.33 -2.65
CA GLY A 94 5.88 13.65 -2.26
C GLY A 94 6.76 14.33 -1.21
N THR A 95 7.31 13.61 -0.24
CA THR A 95 8.26 14.17 0.73
C THR A 95 9.56 14.63 0.07
N MET A 96 10.03 13.94 -0.99
CA MET A 96 11.19 14.40 -1.77
C MET A 96 10.92 15.75 -2.43
N ILE A 97 9.73 15.92 -3.02
CA ILE A 97 9.31 17.18 -3.66
C ILE A 97 9.20 18.30 -2.62
N SER A 98 8.63 18.01 -1.44
CA SER A 98 8.54 18.96 -0.34
C SER A 98 9.93 19.38 0.15
N ASP A 99 10.84 18.42 0.37
CA ASP A 99 12.22 18.70 0.77
C ASP A 99 12.98 19.56 -0.28
N GLN A 100 12.64 19.40 -1.57
CA GLN A 100 13.19 20.23 -2.64
C GLN A 100 12.63 21.65 -2.60
N ASN A 101 11.33 21.81 -2.42
CA ASN A 101 10.66 23.12 -2.37
C ASN A 101 11.07 23.94 -1.12
N GLU A 102 11.34 23.27 -0.02
CA GLU A 102 11.80 23.88 1.23
C GLU A 102 13.32 24.10 1.28
N HIS A 103 14.02 23.96 0.14
CA HIS A 103 15.47 24.15 0.00
C HIS A 103 16.32 23.22 0.93
N ARG A 104 15.72 22.21 1.52
CA ARG A 104 16.43 21.26 2.42
C ARG A 104 17.45 20.42 1.68
N LEU A 105 17.29 20.25 0.36
CA LEU A 105 18.23 19.50 -0.48
C LEU A 105 19.48 20.31 -0.84
N GLU A 106 19.47 21.63 -0.70
CA GLU A 106 20.64 22.48 -1.01
C GLU A 106 21.84 22.15 -0.12
N SER A 107 21.59 21.84 1.15
CA SER A 107 22.65 21.40 2.06
C SER A 107 23.32 20.07 1.65
N PHE A 108 22.58 19.21 0.91
CA PHE A 108 23.16 17.97 0.34
C PHE A 108 23.91 18.24 -0.96
N TYR A 109 23.50 19.25 -1.74
CA TYR A 109 24.20 19.62 -2.96
C TYR A 109 25.50 20.38 -2.68
N ALA A 110 25.60 21.04 -1.51
CA ALA A 110 26.86 21.60 -1.03
C ALA A 110 27.88 20.54 -0.57
N ALA A 111 27.40 19.33 -0.22
CA ALA A 111 28.26 18.20 0.12
C ALA A 111 28.69 17.43 -1.15
N PRO A 112 29.86 16.72 -1.14
CA PRO A 112 30.31 15.93 -2.29
C PRO A 112 29.50 14.64 -2.45
N VAL A 113 28.19 14.79 -2.73
CA VAL A 113 27.25 13.68 -2.95
C VAL A 113 26.60 13.86 -4.32
N LYS A 114 26.64 12.83 -5.15
CA LYS A 114 26.00 12.87 -6.48
C LYS A 114 24.48 12.96 -6.33
N LYS A 115 23.82 13.81 -7.11
CA LYS A 115 22.36 14.00 -7.13
C LYS A 115 21.61 12.67 -7.31
N SER A 116 22.13 11.76 -8.13
CA SER A 116 21.56 10.42 -8.34
C SER A 116 21.53 9.56 -7.06
N VAL A 117 22.52 9.71 -6.18
CA VAL A 117 22.56 8.98 -4.91
C VAL A 117 21.47 9.48 -3.97
N VAL A 118 21.19 10.78 -3.97
CA VAL A 118 20.09 11.37 -3.20
C VAL A 118 18.75 10.85 -3.71
N ALA A 119 18.49 10.92 -5.01
CA ALA A 119 17.24 10.42 -5.59
C ALA A 119 17.03 8.92 -5.32
N LEU A 120 18.07 8.10 -5.54
CA LEU A 120 18.01 6.66 -5.25
C LEU A 120 17.75 6.37 -3.78
N SER A 121 18.21 7.20 -2.85
CA SER A 121 17.94 7.02 -1.42
C SER A 121 16.45 7.23 -1.07
N TYR A 122 15.74 8.15 -1.75
CA TYR A 122 14.29 8.32 -1.60
C TYR A 122 13.52 7.14 -2.19
N ILE A 123 13.91 6.66 -3.37
CA ILE A 123 13.30 5.48 -4.00
C ILE A 123 13.45 4.25 -3.08
N SER A 124 14.65 4.03 -2.53
CA SER A 124 14.88 2.92 -1.59
C SER A 124 14.09 3.07 -0.31
N ALA A 125 13.93 4.29 0.20
CA ALA A 125 13.08 4.56 1.36
C ALA A 125 11.61 4.25 1.03
N ALA A 126 11.13 4.63 -0.17
CA ALA A 126 9.78 4.32 -0.62
C ALA A 126 9.53 2.80 -0.68
N VAL A 127 10.48 2.03 -1.21
CA VAL A 127 10.38 0.57 -1.25
C VAL A 127 10.31 -0.04 0.15
N VAL A 128 11.18 0.39 1.07
CA VAL A 128 11.21 -0.12 2.45
C VAL A 128 9.90 0.20 3.18
N ILE A 129 9.45 1.45 3.11
CA ILE A 129 8.23 1.90 3.77
C ILE A 129 7.00 1.24 3.12
N GLY A 130 6.94 1.19 1.79
CA GLY A 130 5.87 0.53 1.06
C GLY A 130 5.73 -0.94 1.41
N THR A 131 6.85 -1.68 1.49
CA THR A 131 6.86 -3.08 1.92
C THR A 131 6.34 -3.24 3.35
N LEU A 132 6.75 -2.36 4.26
CA LEU A 132 6.30 -2.40 5.66
C LEU A 132 4.78 -2.16 5.76
N PHE A 133 4.24 -1.17 5.05
CA PHE A 133 2.80 -0.91 5.02
C PHE A 133 2.01 -2.03 4.34
N CYS A 134 2.54 -2.63 3.26
CA CYS A 134 1.93 -3.79 2.62
C CYS A 134 1.85 -4.99 3.56
N LEU A 135 2.90 -5.25 4.34
CA LEU A 135 2.88 -6.30 5.36
C LEU A 135 1.85 -6.02 6.46
N LEU A 136 1.78 -4.78 6.96
CA LEU A 136 0.75 -4.38 7.92
C LEU A 136 -0.66 -4.58 7.37
N THR A 137 -0.90 -4.16 6.12
CA THR A 137 -2.19 -4.34 5.44
C THR A 137 -2.51 -5.82 5.27
N PHE A 138 -1.53 -6.62 4.87
CA PHE A 138 -1.70 -8.06 4.70
C PHE A 138 -2.11 -8.73 6.02
N PHE A 139 -1.39 -8.47 7.11
CA PHE A 139 -1.75 -9.04 8.42
C PHE A 139 -3.11 -8.56 8.92
N ALA A 140 -3.44 -7.27 8.71
CA ALA A 140 -4.75 -6.74 9.09
C ALA A 140 -5.88 -7.40 8.29
N ALA A 141 -5.68 -7.64 7.00
CA ALA A 141 -6.66 -8.28 6.14
C ALA A 141 -6.81 -9.78 6.44
N VAL A 142 -5.71 -10.49 6.71
CA VAL A 142 -5.76 -11.91 7.12
C VAL A 142 -6.47 -12.07 8.48
N ALA A 143 -6.32 -11.11 9.39
CA ALA A 143 -7.04 -11.15 10.68
C ALA A 143 -8.55 -10.86 10.52
N TYR A 144 -8.96 -10.26 9.40
CA TYR A 144 -10.37 -9.97 9.08
C TYR A 144 -11.06 -11.12 8.33
N ILE A 145 -10.33 -11.86 7.47
CA ILE A 145 -10.79 -13.01 6.70
C ILE A 145 -10.97 -14.25 7.59
#